data_816c438d4424f0b3b3ffd11162cc91a7
#
_entry.id   816c438d4424f0b3b3ffd11162cc91a7
#
_cell.length_a   1.000
_cell.length_b   1.000
_cell.length_c   1.000
_cell.angle_alpha   90.00
_cell.angle_beta   90.00
_cell.angle_gamma   90.00
#
_symmetry.space_group_name_H-M   'P 1'
#
loop_
_entity.id
_entity.type
_entity.pdbx_description
1 polymer ?
#
loop_
_entity_poly.entity_id
_entity_poly.type
_entity_poly.pdbx_seq_one_letter_code
_entity_poly.pdbx_strand_id
1 'polypeptide(L)'
;SKLRYACMLGACFAYLSHRQGDKIGFFGYGDETQQWIRPASGSGHLKRILTGIAALEAKGRGEHEKAWDQVANVLPGRSMVVFLSDFLDAEDTLSNRMRFSLSSHYESLCLQILDADEINLPEQDALRFTEMEGSREVSTSPDAIREDYRREMNRFVEGLKEKMNSISAEFETFHSDQDLGHGLRRFLGARNRAK
;
A
#
# COMPACT_ATOMS: atom_id res chain seq x y z
N SER A 1 -9.67 -10.72 -1.02
CA SER A 1 -8.36 -10.52 -1.65
C SER A 1 -7.77 -9.17 -1.23
N LYS A 2 -6.46 -9.06 -1.17
CA LYS A 2 -5.72 -7.83 -0.85
C LYS A 2 -6.13 -6.64 -1.73
N LEU A 3 -6.21 -6.83 -3.06
CA LEU A 3 -6.59 -5.76 -3.97
C LEU A 3 -7.97 -5.18 -3.63
N ARG A 4 -8.95 -6.03 -3.34
CA ARG A 4 -10.28 -5.55 -2.95
C ARG A 4 -10.23 -4.73 -1.65
N TYR A 5 -9.44 -5.17 -0.67
CA TYR A 5 -9.25 -4.44 0.58
C TYR A 5 -8.58 -3.09 0.33
N ALA A 6 -7.52 -3.05 -0.48
CA ALA A 6 -6.84 -1.83 -0.90
C ALA A 6 -7.80 -0.85 -1.61
N CYS A 7 -8.61 -1.35 -2.54
CA CYS A 7 -9.62 -0.56 -3.24
C CYS A 7 -10.65 0.05 -2.27
N MET A 8 -11.12 -0.73 -1.30
CA MET A 8 -12.07 -0.22 -0.30
C MET A 8 -11.42 0.85 0.60
N LEU A 9 -10.17 0.62 1.03
CA LEU A 9 -9.41 1.57 1.83
C LEU A 9 -9.15 2.88 1.06
N GLY A 10 -8.72 2.77 -0.21
CA GLY A 10 -8.54 3.92 -1.10
C GLY A 10 -9.83 4.70 -1.34
N ALA A 11 -10.97 4.00 -1.52
CA ALA A 11 -12.28 4.63 -1.64
C ALA A 11 -12.70 5.39 -0.37
N CYS A 12 -12.38 4.85 0.81
CA CYS A 12 -12.62 5.55 2.09
C CYS A 12 -11.79 6.84 2.18
N PHE A 13 -10.51 6.81 1.85
CA PHE A 13 -9.67 8.01 1.82
C PHE A 13 -10.18 9.04 0.81
N ALA A 14 -10.55 8.61 -0.40
CA ALA A 14 -11.12 9.47 -1.41
C ALA A 14 -12.42 10.15 -0.92
N TYR A 15 -13.30 9.39 -0.28
CA TYR A 15 -14.54 9.93 0.29
C TYR A 15 -14.28 10.91 1.43
N LEU A 16 -13.36 10.61 2.35
CA LEU A 16 -13.01 11.48 3.47
C LEU A 16 -12.43 12.82 2.96
N SER A 17 -11.48 12.76 2.02
CA SER A 17 -10.91 13.97 1.40
C SER A 17 -11.96 14.79 0.67
N HIS A 18 -12.89 14.13 -0.04
CA HIS A 18 -14.03 14.82 -0.66
C HIS A 18 -14.90 15.56 0.36
N ARG A 19 -15.17 14.93 1.51
CA ARG A 19 -15.94 15.54 2.61
C ARG A 19 -15.23 16.74 3.21
N GLN A 20 -13.91 16.79 3.17
CA GLN A 20 -13.06 17.91 3.63
C GLN A 20 -12.95 19.04 2.57
N GLY A 21 -13.45 18.79 1.36
CA GLY A 21 -13.34 19.77 0.25
C GLY A 21 -12.01 19.72 -0.49
N ASP A 22 -11.17 18.72 -0.22
CA ASP A 22 -9.87 18.57 -0.84
C ASP A 22 -9.96 18.16 -2.32
N LYS A 23 -8.90 18.47 -3.08
CA LYS A 23 -8.71 17.95 -4.43
C LYS A 23 -8.13 16.54 -4.33
N ILE A 24 -8.74 15.59 -5.04
CA ILE A 24 -8.36 14.19 -5.01
C ILE A 24 -7.87 13.77 -6.39
N GLY A 25 -6.68 13.16 -6.45
CA GLY A 25 -6.19 12.42 -7.61
C GLY A 25 -6.15 10.93 -7.32
N PHE A 26 -6.05 10.13 -8.36
CA PHE A 26 -5.91 8.69 -8.24
C PHE A 26 -4.93 8.15 -9.27
N PHE A 27 -4.01 7.31 -8.81
CA PHE A 27 -3.03 6.64 -9.65
C PHE A 27 -3.02 5.14 -9.33
N GLY A 28 -3.47 4.32 -10.28
CA GLY A 28 -3.40 2.87 -10.21
C GLY A 28 -2.33 2.35 -11.16
N TYR A 29 -1.48 1.46 -10.67
CA TYR A 29 -0.32 0.95 -11.41
C TYR A 29 -0.10 -0.56 -11.16
N GLY A 30 0.65 -1.17 -12.04
CA GLY A 30 1.24 -2.49 -12.01
C GLY A 30 2.57 -2.41 -12.76
N ASP A 31 2.80 -3.27 -13.74
CA ASP A 31 3.93 -3.11 -14.70
C ASP A 31 3.77 -1.82 -15.52
N GLU A 32 2.51 -1.42 -15.72
CA GLU A 32 2.13 -0.20 -16.43
C GLU A 32 1.11 0.60 -15.64
N THR A 33 0.92 1.87 -16.02
CA THR A 33 -0.15 2.71 -15.49
C THR A 33 -1.51 2.16 -15.91
N GLN A 34 -2.32 1.70 -14.97
CA GLN A 34 -3.68 1.23 -15.24
C GLN A 34 -4.68 2.38 -15.26
N GLN A 35 -4.55 3.32 -14.33
CA GLN A 35 -5.46 4.45 -14.16
C GLN A 35 -4.70 5.70 -13.75
N TRP A 36 -5.00 6.84 -14.38
CA TRP A 36 -4.48 8.14 -14.00
C TRP A 36 -5.58 9.19 -14.00
N ILE A 37 -5.99 9.64 -12.84
CA ILE A 37 -7.00 10.68 -12.65
C ILE A 37 -6.35 11.84 -11.89
N ARG A 38 -6.16 12.97 -12.56
CA ARG A 38 -5.53 14.16 -11.98
C ARG A 38 -6.35 14.75 -10.84
N PRO A 39 -5.70 15.40 -9.84
CA PRO A 39 -6.39 16.01 -8.72
C PRO A 39 -7.43 17.06 -9.15
N ALA A 40 -8.68 16.88 -8.71
CA ALA A 40 -9.76 17.83 -8.86
C ALA A 40 -10.77 17.63 -7.71
N SER A 41 -11.80 18.47 -7.63
CA SER A 41 -12.85 18.41 -6.60
C SER A 41 -14.25 18.25 -7.23
N GLY A 42 -15.24 18.01 -6.39
CA GLY A 42 -16.65 17.89 -6.76
C GLY A 42 -17.16 16.46 -6.82
N SER A 43 -18.49 16.30 -6.72
CA SER A 43 -19.14 14.97 -6.62
C SER A 43 -18.96 14.13 -7.89
N GLY A 44 -19.02 14.74 -9.07
CA GLY A 44 -18.76 14.05 -10.33
C GLY A 44 -17.32 13.54 -10.42
N HIS A 45 -16.36 14.29 -9.85
CA HIS A 45 -14.98 13.88 -9.79
C HIS A 45 -14.77 12.70 -8.81
N LEU A 46 -15.37 12.74 -7.62
CA LEU A 46 -15.37 11.61 -6.71
C LEU A 46 -15.90 10.33 -7.39
N LYS A 47 -17.02 10.43 -8.13
CA LYS A 47 -17.55 9.28 -8.87
C LYS A 47 -16.53 8.71 -9.85
N ARG A 48 -15.79 9.57 -10.58
CA ARG A 48 -14.72 9.12 -11.50
C ARG A 48 -13.61 8.39 -10.74
N ILE A 49 -13.17 8.91 -9.58
CA ILE A 49 -12.16 8.25 -8.73
C ILE A 49 -12.65 6.87 -8.30
N LEU A 50 -13.86 6.77 -7.75
CA LEU A 50 -14.42 5.49 -7.29
C LEU A 50 -14.58 4.47 -8.44
N THR A 51 -14.97 4.94 -9.63
CA THR A 51 -15.02 4.08 -10.82
C THR A 51 -13.62 3.62 -11.24
N GLY A 52 -12.62 4.50 -11.21
CA GLY A 52 -11.22 4.15 -11.51
C GLY A 52 -10.66 3.12 -10.53
N ILE A 53 -10.92 3.31 -9.23
CA ILE A 53 -10.54 2.33 -8.20
C ILE A 53 -11.20 0.96 -8.45
N ALA A 54 -12.50 0.96 -8.77
CA ALA A 54 -13.25 -0.28 -9.02
C ALA A 54 -12.82 -1.02 -10.31
N ALA A 55 -12.17 -0.33 -11.22
CA ALA A 55 -11.66 -0.88 -12.47
C ALA A 55 -10.24 -1.45 -12.38
N LEU A 56 -9.59 -1.36 -11.22
CA LEU A 56 -8.27 -1.95 -11.03
C LEU A 56 -8.31 -3.47 -11.12
N GLU A 57 -7.31 -4.01 -11.78
CA GLU A 57 -7.09 -5.44 -11.89
C GLU A 57 -5.73 -5.81 -11.27
N ALA A 58 -5.68 -6.98 -10.63
CA ALA A 58 -4.41 -7.55 -10.16
C ALA A 58 -3.63 -8.08 -11.37
N LYS A 59 -2.74 -7.24 -11.89
CA LYS A 59 -1.90 -7.55 -13.06
C LYS A 59 -0.49 -7.04 -12.83
N GLY A 60 0.46 -7.89 -13.20
CA GLY A 60 1.87 -7.54 -13.24
C GLY A 60 2.50 -7.27 -11.88
N ARG A 61 3.73 -6.86 -11.92
CA ARG A 61 4.54 -6.50 -10.75
C ARG A 61 4.41 -5.01 -10.46
N GLY A 62 4.26 -4.63 -9.19
CA GLY A 62 4.15 -3.22 -8.82
C GLY A 62 5.48 -2.48 -8.94
N GLU A 63 5.67 -1.67 -9.98
CA GLU A 63 6.84 -0.81 -10.11
C GLU A 63 6.72 0.46 -9.26
N HIS A 64 6.92 0.32 -7.95
CA HIS A 64 6.71 1.37 -6.95
C HIS A 64 7.48 2.65 -7.21
N GLU A 65 8.74 2.55 -7.65
CA GLU A 65 9.60 3.69 -7.91
C GLU A 65 9.11 4.52 -9.09
N LYS A 66 8.77 3.86 -10.20
CA LYS A 66 8.23 4.53 -11.38
C LYS A 66 6.89 5.20 -11.07
N ALA A 67 6.04 4.50 -10.28
CA ALA A 67 4.78 5.05 -9.84
C ALA A 67 4.98 6.32 -8.99
N TRP A 68 5.93 6.27 -8.03
CA TRP A 68 6.28 7.42 -7.23
C TRP A 68 6.78 8.61 -8.07
N ASP A 69 7.72 8.37 -8.97
CA ASP A 69 8.29 9.41 -9.84
C ASP A 69 7.20 10.09 -10.68
N GLN A 70 6.27 9.32 -11.24
CA GLN A 70 5.17 9.88 -12.04
C GLN A 70 4.23 10.75 -11.20
N VAL A 71 3.91 10.31 -9.99
CA VAL A 71 3.04 11.06 -9.07
C VAL A 71 3.76 12.31 -8.56
N ALA A 72 5.00 12.20 -8.07
CA ALA A 72 5.76 13.29 -7.50
C ALA A 72 5.98 14.46 -8.48
N ASN A 73 6.14 14.16 -9.77
CA ASN A 73 6.34 15.18 -10.82
C ASN A 73 5.11 16.04 -11.11
N VAL A 74 3.92 15.65 -10.68
CA VAL A 74 2.66 16.36 -11.01
C VAL A 74 1.91 16.88 -9.78
N LEU A 75 2.37 16.53 -8.59
CA LEU A 75 1.73 16.98 -7.35
C LEU A 75 2.02 18.47 -7.10
N PRO A 76 0.99 19.27 -6.80
CA PRO A 76 1.19 20.61 -6.27
C PRO A 76 1.79 20.53 -4.87
N GLY A 77 2.56 21.55 -4.49
CA GLY A 77 3.07 21.67 -3.11
C GLY A 77 1.94 21.57 -2.06
N ARG A 78 2.25 21.05 -0.88
CA ARG A 78 1.30 20.74 0.21
C ARG A 78 0.25 19.68 -0.18
N SER A 79 0.71 18.60 -0.79
CA SER A 79 -0.13 17.42 -1.05
C SER A 79 0.14 16.32 -0.04
N MET A 80 -0.87 15.50 0.23
CA MET A 80 -0.71 14.22 0.92
C MET A 80 -0.81 13.09 -0.10
N VAL A 81 0.16 12.20 -0.10
CA VAL A 81 0.15 10.97 -0.90
C VAL A 81 -0.20 9.80 0.01
N VAL A 82 -1.29 9.11 -0.30
CA VAL A 82 -1.63 7.83 0.35
C VAL A 82 -1.20 6.70 -0.58
N PHE A 83 -0.19 5.96 -0.17
CA PHE A 83 0.40 4.89 -0.94
C PHE A 83 -0.05 3.53 -0.37
N LEU A 84 -0.78 2.75 -1.18
CA LEU A 84 -1.36 1.47 -0.80
C LEU A 84 -0.63 0.36 -1.54
N SER A 85 0.05 -0.55 -0.83
CA SER A 85 0.77 -1.69 -1.39
C SER A 85 0.99 -2.75 -0.31
N ASP A 86 1.41 -3.95 -0.68
CA ASP A 86 1.99 -4.90 0.26
C ASP A 86 3.47 -4.61 0.55
N PHE A 87 4.12 -3.81 -0.30
CA PHE A 87 5.55 -3.45 -0.22
C PHE A 87 6.50 -4.65 -0.14
N LEU A 88 6.07 -5.85 -0.53
CA LEU A 88 6.92 -7.04 -0.47
C LEU A 88 8.11 -6.96 -1.43
N ASP A 89 7.93 -6.27 -2.56
CA ASP A 89 8.97 -6.02 -3.56
C ASP A 89 9.59 -4.60 -3.44
N ALA A 90 9.33 -3.89 -2.31
CA ALA A 90 9.84 -2.54 -2.12
C ALA A 90 11.34 -2.58 -1.79
N GLU A 91 12.15 -2.29 -2.78
CA GLU A 91 13.60 -2.15 -2.61
C GLU A 91 13.97 -0.87 -1.84
N ASP A 92 15.20 -0.80 -1.37
CA ASP A 92 15.75 0.38 -0.66
C ASP A 92 15.66 1.66 -1.48
N THR A 93 15.60 1.53 -2.78
CA THR A 93 15.50 2.61 -3.76
C THR A 93 14.21 3.41 -3.63
N LEU A 94 13.05 2.80 -3.30
CA LEU A 94 11.80 3.53 -3.09
C LEU A 94 11.92 4.57 -1.95
N SER A 95 12.43 4.17 -0.79
CA SER A 95 12.60 5.07 0.35
C SER A 95 13.56 6.22 0.05
N ASN A 96 14.62 5.96 -0.72
CA ASN A 96 15.54 6.99 -1.16
C ASN A 96 14.88 8.00 -2.11
N ARG A 97 14.09 7.53 -3.08
CA ARG A 97 13.33 8.41 -4.00
C ARG A 97 12.29 9.25 -3.25
N MET A 98 11.55 8.63 -2.34
CA MET A 98 10.60 9.33 -1.49
C MET A 98 11.27 10.42 -0.64
N ARG A 99 12.45 10.15 -0.07
CA ARG A 99 13.20 11.13 0.73
C ARG A 99 13.48 12.43 -0.02
N PHE A 100 13.87 12.35 -1.28
CA PHE A 100 14.12 13.55 -2.11
C PHE A 100 12.85 14.36 -2.35
N SER A 101 11.72 13.70 -2.53
CA SER A 101 10.43 14.35 -2.79
C SER A 101 9.80 14.92 -1.52
N LEU A 102 9.92 14.22 -0.38
CA LEU A 102 9.35 14.63 0.91
C LEU A 102 10.02 15.87 1.51
N SER A 103 11.31 16.12 1.19
CA SER A 103 11.99 17.35 1.58
C SER A 103 11.32 18.62 1.03
N SER A 104 10.36 18.49 0.12
CA SER A 104 9.79 19.58 -0.69
C SER A 104 8.37 19.98 -0.31
N HIS A 105 7.70 19.44 0.71
CA HIS A 105 6.33 19.83 1.14
C HIS A 105 5.23 18.77 0.98
N TYR A 106 5.54 17.50 0.79
CA TYR A 106 4.55 16.44 0.74
C TYR A 106 4.47 15.67 2.06
N GLU A 107 3.26 15.36 2.50
CA GLU A 107 3.03 14.32 3.52
C GLU A 107 2.88 12.98 2.80
N SER A 108 3.54 11.93 3.27
CA SER A 108 3.36 10.58 2.75
C SER A 108 2.83 9.66 3.82
N LEU A 109 1.83 8.90 3.43
CA LEU A 109 1.19 7.88 4.22
C LEU A 109 1.29 6.55 3.47
N CYS A 110 2.16 5.66 3.94
CA CYS A 110 2.35 4.33 3.40
C CYS A 110 1.51 3.34 4.18
N LEU A 111 0.51 2.76 3.55
CA LEU A 111 -0.39 1.78 4.13
C LEU A 111 -0.09 0.42 3.53
N GLN A 112 0.61 -0.41 4.30
CA GLN A 112 0.87 -1.79 3.92
C GLN A 112 -0.39 -2.64 4.09
N ILE A 113 -0.67 -3.51 3.12
CA ILE A 113 -1.80 -4.42 3.17
C ILE A 113 -1.27 -5.84 3.03
N LEU A 114 -1.39 -6.63 4.08
CA LEU A 114 -0.96 -8.02 4.12
C LEU A 114 -2.16 -8.94 4.30
N ASP A 115 -2.06 -10.14 3.71
CA ASP A 115 -3.01 -11.22 3.95
C ASP A 115 -2.55 -12.07 5.14
N ALA A 116 -3.51 -12.74 5.81
CA ALA A 116 -3.18 -13.62 6.94
C ALA A 116 -2.22 -14.75 6.53
N ASP A 117 -2.37 -15.26 5.31
CA ASP A 117 -1.51 -16.33 4.78
C ASP A 117 -0.09 -15.85 4.49
N GLU A 118 0.09 -14.57 4.20
CA GLU A 118 1.42 -13.96 4.01
C GLU A 118 2.16 -13.74 5.33
N ILE A 119 1.43 -13.64 6.42
CA ILE A 119 2.03 -13.43 7.75
C ILE A 119 2.34 -14.75 8.42
N ASN A 120 1.45 -15.74 8.27
CA ASN A 120 1.48 -16.95 9.10
C ASN A 120 1.77 -18.24 8.32
N LEU A 121 1.82 -18.21 7.00
CA LEU A 121 1.70 -19.35 6.10
C LEU A 121 0.36 -20.11 6.29
N PRO A 122 -0.24 -20.62 5.22
CA PRO A 122 -1.48 -21.39 5.30
C PRO A 122 -1.33 -22.63 6.20
N GLU A 123 -2.39 -22.99 6.92
CA GLU A 123 -2.47 -24.25 7.67
C GLU A 123 -2.76 -25.41 6.72
N GLN A 124 -1.74 -25.89 6.01
CA GLN A 124 -1.82 -27.04 5.11
C GLN A 124 -0.67 -28.01 5.43
N ASP A 125 -0.91 -29.30 5.23
CA ASP A 125 0.08 -30.35 5.55
C ASP A 125 1.35 -30.26 4.68
N ALA A 126 1.25 -29.74 3.47
CA ALA A 126 2.38 -29.47 2.59
C ALA A 126 2.12 -28.23 1.73
N LEU A 127 3.09 -27.33 1.65
CA LEU A 127 3.08 -26.21 0.72
C LEU A 127 4.08 -26.45 -0.39
N ARG A 128 3.64 -26.17 -1.59
CA ARG A 128 4.48 -26.12 -2.76
C ARG A 128 4.73 -24.65 -3.08
N PHE A 129 5.93 -24.19 -2.79
CA PHE A 129 6.34 -22.84 -3.17
C PHE A 129 6.82 -22.88 -4.61
N THR A 130 6.14 -22.12 -5.46
CA THR A 130 6.54 -21.92 -6.85
C THR A 130 7.01 -20.47 -6.99
N GLU A 131 8.21 -20.29 -7.47
CA GLU A 131 8.73 -18.96 -7.79
C GLU A 131 7.88 -18.35 -8.91
N MET A 132 7.35 -17.13 -8.70
CA MET A 132 6.43 -16.51 -9.67
C MET A 132 7.11 -16.21 -11.02
N GLU A 133 8.44 -16.12 -11.05
CA GLU A 133 9.24 -15.82 -12.24
C GLU A 133 10.29 -16.89 -12.58
N GLY A 134 10.25 -18.07 -11.93
CA GLY A 134 11.23 -19.14 -12.10
C GLY A 134 10.62 -20.53 -12.10
N SER A 135 11.45 -21.52 -12.41
CA SER A 135 11.10 -22.94 -12.39
C SER A 135 11.46 -23.64 -11.09
N ARG A 136 11.83 -22.89 -10.05
CA ARG A 136 12.18 -23.46 -8.75
C ARG A 136 10.94 -23.80 -7.96
N GLU A 137 10.82 -25.07 -7.60
CA GLU A 137 9.80 -25.58 -6.71
C GLU A 137 10.47 -26.09 -5.44
N VAL A 138 10.01 -25.63 -4.30
CA VAL A 138 10.46 -26.12 -2.99
C VAL A 138 9.25 -26.67 -2.27
N SER A 139 9.26 -27.97 -2.04
CA SER A 139 8.26 -28.63 -1.18
C SER A 139 8.83 -28.72 0.23
N THR A 140 8.12 -28.13 1.19
CA THR A 140 8.50 -28.21 2.61
C THR A 140 7.25 -28.36 3.46
N SER A 141 7.43 -28.88 4.68
CA SER A 141 6.36 -28.83 5.68
C SER A 141 6.25 -27.40 6.21
N PRO A 142 5.08 -26.76 6.11
CA PRO A 142 4.88 -25.42 6.63
C PRO A 142 5.21 -25.29 8.12
N ASP A 143 4.91 -26.32 8.88
CA ASP A 143 5.14 -26.33 10.33
C ASP A 143 6.62 -26.25 10.70
N ALA A 144 7.49 -26.86 9.87
CA ALA A 144 8.94 -26.84 10.11
C ALA A 144 9.56 -25.43 9.92
N ILE A 145 8.95 -24.58 9.11
CA ILE A 145 9.50 -23.25 8.77
C ILE A 145 8.64 -22.10 9.29
N ARG A 146 7.44 -22.38 9.84
CA ARG A 146 6.45 -21.36 10.21
C ARG A 146 6.99 -20.31 11.18
N GLU A 147 7.70 -20.74 12.22
CA GLU A 147 8.25 -19.82 13.22
C GLU A 147 9.36 -18.95 12.64
N ASP A 148 10.22 -19.54 11.83
CA ASP A 148 11.30 -18.80 11.16
C ASP A 148 10.73 -17.80 10.15
N TYR A 149 9.75 -18.23 9.36
CA TYR A 149 9.05 -17.36 8.40
C TYR A 149 8.37 -16.17 9.09
N ARG A 150 7.61 -16.42 10.18
CA ARG A 150 6.96 -15.34 10.96
C ARG A 150 7.98 -14.35 11.52
N ARG A 151 9.11 -14.84 11.99
CA ARG A 151 10.18 -14.01 12.51
C ARG A 151 10.77 -13.13 11.43
N GLU A 152 11.03 -13.67 10.24
CA GLU A 152 11.55 -12.91 9.10
C GLU A 152 10.50 -11.91 8.56
N MET A 153 9.23 -12.30 8.46
CA MET A 153 8.16 -11.39 8.06
C MET A 153 8.01 -10.24 9.06
N ASN A 154 8.03 -10.49 10.35
CA ASN A 154 7.98 -9.45 11.37
C ASN A 154 9.19 -8.50 11.27
N ARG A 155 10.41 -9.04 11.07
CA ARG A 155 11.61 -8.22 10.86
C ARG A 155 11.48 -7.35 9.61
N PHE A 156 10.95 -7.90 8.53
CA PHE A 156 10.71 -7.17 7.30
C PHE A 156 9.74 -6.00 7.53
N VAL A 157 8.59 -6.24 8.16
CA VAL A 157 7.57 -5.21 8.44
C VAL A 157 8.14 -4.12 9.34
N GLU A 158 8.82 -4.48 10.44
CA GLU A 158 9.43 -3.49 11.33
C GLU A 158 10.56 -2.72 10.66
N GLY A 159 11.42 -3.37 9.89
CA GLY A 159 12.48 -2.70 9.13
C GLY A 159 11.92 -1.72 8.09
N LEU A 160 10.83 -2.09 7.40
CA LEU A 160 10.16 -1.20 6.46
C LEU A 160 9.56 0.02 7.19
N LYS A 161 8.91 -0.21 8.33
CA LYS A 161 8.34 0.85 9.18
C LYS A 161 9.42 1.84 9.67
N GLU A 162 10.53 1.32 10.19
CA GLU A 162 11.67 2.15 10.62
C GLU A 162 12.22 2.98 9.46
N LYS A 163 12.37 2.36 8.29
CA LYS A 163 12.84 3.01 7.07
C LYS A 163 11.90 4.14 6.63
N MET A 164 10.59 3.90 6.58
CA MET A 164 9.60 4.92 6.21
C MET A 164 9.56 6.06 7.24
N ASN A 165 9.59 5.75 8.53
CA ASN A 165 9.65 6.75 9.59
C ASN A 165 10.93 7.61 9.52
N SER A 166 12.07 7.02 9.13
CA SER A 166 13.35 7.75 8.99
C SER A 166 13.31 8.85 7.92
N ILE A 167 12.38 8.77 6.99
CA ILE A 167 12.13 9.77 5.93
C ILE A 167 10.87 10.61 6.20
N SER A 168 10.32 10.55 7.41
CA SER A 168 9.08 11.25 7.80
C SER A 168 7.83 10.82 7.01
N ALA A 169 7.82 9.61 6.45
CA ALA A 169 6.63 8.99 5.90
C ALA A 169 5.93 8.21 7.01
N GLU A 170 4.64 8.49 7.25
CA GLU A 170 3.83 7.69 8.17
C GLU A 170 3.66 6.27 7.59
N PHE A 171 3.75 5.25 8.43
CA PHE A 171 3.60 3.86 8.01
C PHE A 171 2.67 3.10 8.94
N GLU A 172 1.70 2.37 8.37
CA GLU A 172 0.79 1.50 9.10
C GLU A 172 0.50 0.23 8.30
N THR A 173 0.37 -0.91 8.99
CA THR A 173 0.02 -2.20 8.38
C THR A 173 -1.45 -2.52 8.63
N PHE A 174 -2.16 -2.88 7.58
CA PHE A 174 -3.53 -3.38 7.58
C PHE A 174 -3.55 -4.86 7.19
N HIS A 175 -4.43 -5.62 7.83
CA HIS A 175 -4.63 -7.04 7.51
C HIS A 175 -5.92 -7.20 6.73
N SER A 176 -5.87 -7.88 5.58
CA SER A 176 -6.99 -7.98 4.64
C SER A 176 -8.18 -8.81 5.15
N ASP A 177 -7.98 -9.60 6.19
CA ASP A 177 -8.98 -10.40 6.90
C ASP A 177 -9.70 -9.62 8.03
N GLN A 178 -9.18 -8.46 8.42
CA GLN A 178 -9.77 -7.63 9.48
C GLN A 178 -10.85 -6.69 8.95
N ASP A 179 -11.79 -6.32 9.83
CA ASP A 179 -12.80 -5.31 9.51
C ASP A 179 -12.14 -3.97 9.17
N LEU A 180 -12.38 -3.51 7.95
CA LEU A 180 -11.82 -2.27 7.43
C LEU A 180 -12.21 -1.05 8.28
N GLY A 181 -13.47 -0.98 8.71
CA GLY A 181 -13.97 0.15 9.49
C GLY A 181 -13.30 0.22 10.87
N HIS A 182 -13.02 -0.93 11.47
CA HIS A 182 -12.28 -0.99 12.74
C HIS A 182 -10.82 -0.54 12.54
N GLY A 183 -10.13 -1.08 11.55
CA GLY A 183 -8.75 -0.71 11.22
C GLY A 183 -8.61 0.79 10.93
N LEU A 184 -9.49 1.33 10.09
CA LEU A 184 -9.46 2.74 9.72
C LEU A 184 -9.75 3.67 10.90
N ARG A 185 -10.75 3.35 11.77
CA ARG A 185 -11.01 4.13 12.98
C ARG A 185 -9.84 4.13 13.95
N ARG A 186 -9.20 2.98 14.16
CA ARG A 186 -8.00 2.86 15.00
C ARG A 186 -6.88 3.75 14.47
N PHE A 187 -6.58 3.65 13.19
CA PHE A 187 -5.55 4.43 12.52
C PHE A 187 -5.81 5.94 12.61
N LEU A 188 -7.00 6.41 12.20
CA LEU A 188 -7.35 7.83 12.22
C LEU A 188 -7.40 8.38 13.65
N GLY A 189 -7.85 7.57 14.61
CA GLY A 189 -7.86 7.94 16.03
C GLY A 189 -6.46 8.08 16.62
N ALA A 190 -5.50 7.25 16.22
CA ALA A 190 -4.10 7.36 16.61
C ALA A 190 -3.46 8.62 16.00
N ARG A 191 -3.68 8.86 14.71
CA ARG A 191 -3.17 10.04 13.99
C ARG A 191 -3.66 11.36 14.57
N ASN A 192 -4.93 11.43 14.98
CA ASN A 192 -5.51 12.65 15.61
C ASN A 192 -4.92 12.95 17.00
N ARG A 193 -4.35 11.94 17.70
CA ARG A 193 -3.70 12.14 19.01
C ARG A 193 -2.22 12.52 18.89
N ALA A 194 -1.62 12.26 17.73
CA ALA A 194 -0.20 12.55 17.49
C ALA A 194 0.04 13.96 16.92
N LYS A 195 -1.03 14.67 16.51
CA LYS A 195 -1.02 16.08 16.09
C LYS A 195 -1.42 16.99 17.24
#